data_8d94942bdf7a05603b43134198ea1e6d
#
_entry.id   8d94942bdf7a05603b43134198ea1e6d
#
_cell.length_a   1.000
_cell.length_b   1.000
_cell.length_c   1.000
_cell.angle_alpha   90.00
_cell.angle_beta   90.00
_cell.angle_gamma   90.00
#
_symmetry.space_group_name_H-M   'P 1'
#
loop_
_entity.id
_entity.type
_entity.pdbx_description
1 polymer ?
#
loop_
_entity_poly.entity_id
_entity_poly.type
_entity_poly.pdbx_seq_one_letter_code
_entity_poly.pdbx_strand_id
1 'polypeptide(L)' 'MNFKNKTLLITGGTGSFGNAVLRQFLKSDVKEIRIFSRDEKKQEELRMHYDNPKLK' A
#
# COMPACT_ATOMS: atom_id res chain seq x y z
N MET A 1 17.04 6.36 1.72
CA MET A 1 15.97 7.36 1.69
C MET A 1 15.07 7.21 2.91
N ASN A 2 14.74 8.30 3.57
CA ASN A 2 13.98 8.28 4.81
C ASN A 2 12.51 8.61 4.55
N PHE A 3 11.61 7.67 4.84
CA PHE A 3 10.16 7.84 4.67
C PHE A 3 9.43 8.00 5.99
N LYS A 4 10.16 8.12 7.08
CA LYS A 4 9.58 8.28 8.41
C LYS A 4 8.64 9.49 8.44
N ASN A 5 7.43 9.31 8.97
CA ASN A 5 6.39 10.33 9.03
C ASN A 5 5.82 10.75 7.66
N LYS A 6 6.06 9.95 6.64
CA LYS A 6 5.49 10.20 5.30
C LYS A 6 4.32 9.27 5.02
N THR A 7 3.36 9.78 4.26
CA THR A 7 2.24 8.98 3.79
C THR A 7 2.41 8.77 2.29
N LEU A 8 2.34 7.51 1.87
CA LEU A 8 2.44 7.15 0.47
C LEU A 8 1.05 6.86 -0.10
N LEU A 9 0.73 7.48 -1.21
CA LEU A 9 -0.51 7.19 -1.93
C LEU A 9 -0.20 6.40 -3.18
N ILE A 10 -0.79 5.23 -3.31
CA ILE A 10 -0.62 4.39 -4.50
C ILE A 10 -1.94 4.36 -5.24
N THR A 11 -1.95 4.83 -6.47
CA THR A 11 -3.13 4.77 -7.34
C THR A 11 -3.01 3.55 -8.25
N GLY A 12 -4.11 2.83 -8.44
CA GLY A 12 -4.09 1.62 -9.25
C GLY A 12 -3.25 0.50 -8.63
N GLY A 13 -3.14 0.48 -7.29
CA GLY A 13 -2.24 -0.41 -6.57
C GLY A 13 -2.65 -1.88 -6.57
N THR A 14 -3.76 -2.24 -7.20
CA THR A 14 -4.23 -3.63 -7.25
C THR A 14 -3.62 -4.43 -8.40
N GLY A 15 -2.85 -3.80 -9.28
CA GLY A 15 -2.15 -4.50 -10.36
C GLY A 15 -0.80 -5.04 -9.91
N SER A 16 -0.13 -5.78 -10.81
CA SER A 16 1.16 -6.40 -10.49
C SER A 16 2.22 -5.37 -10.09
N PHE A 17 2.28 -4.27 -10.80
CA PHE A 17 3.24 -3.20 -10.50
C PHE A 17 2.97 -2.59 -9.14
N GLY A 18 1.70 -2.28 -8.87
CA GLY A 18 1.30 -1.69 -7.60
C GLY A 18 1.61 -2.60 -6.41
N ASN A 19 1.39 -3.91 -6.60
CA ASN A 19 1.72 -4.89 -5.56
C ASN A 19 3.21 -4.93 -5.26
N ALA A 20 4.04 -4.86 -6.29
CA ALA A 20 5.50 -4.86 -6.10
C ALA A 20 5.95 -3.63 -5.33
N VAL A 21 5.42 -2.46 -5.67
CA VAL A 21 5.71 -1.21 -4.99
C VAL A 21 5.25 -1.28 -3.54
N LEU A 22 4.04 -1.77 -3.33
CA LEU A 22 3.47 -1.90 -1.98
C LEU A 22 4.34 -2.76 -1.08
N ARG A 23 4.78 -3.92 -1.56
CA ARG A 23 5.64 -4.80 -0.77
C ARG A 23 6.94 -4.13 -0.37
N GLN A 24 7.53 -3.37 -1.28
CA GLN A 24 8.76 -2.65 -1.00
C GLN A 24 8.56 -1.62 0.11
N PHE A 25 7.50 -0.84 0.02
CA PHE A 25 7.25 0.22 0.99
C PHE A 25 6.74 -0.28 2.33
N LEU A 26 6.12 -1.45 2.37
CA LEU A 26 5.72 -2.06 3.65
C LEU A 26 6.94 -2.44 4.50
N LYS A 27 8.06 -2.70 3.85
CA LYS A 27 9.32 -3.01 4.54
C LYS A 27 10.10 -1.76 4.93
N SER A 28 9.69 -0.59 4.45
CA SER A 28 10.36 0.67 4.72
C SER A 28 9.85 1.28 6.02
N ASP A 29 10.39 2.44 6.38
CA ASP A 29 9.98 3.20 7.55
C ASP A 29 8.83 4.17 7.29
N VAL A 30 8.13 4.01 6.16
CA VAL A 30 6.99 4.85 5.83
C VAL A 30 5.91 4.72 6.91
N LYS A 31 5.29 5.85 7.25
CA LYS A 31 4.31 5.87 8.31
C LYS A 31 3.00 5.21 7.89
N GLU A 32 2.53 5.52 6.70
CA GLU A 32 1.22 5.08 6.23
C GLU A 32 1.24 4.90 4.73
N ILE A 33 0.53 3.89 4.26
CA ILE A 33 0.34 3.65 2.83
C ILE A 33 -1.15 3.64 2.56
N ARG A 34 -1.58 4.45 1.62
CA ARG A 34 -2.98 4.51 1.19
C ARG A 34 -3.08 4.02 -0.24
N ILE A 35 -3.99 3.09 -0.47
CA ILE A 35 -4.23 2.56 -1.80
C ILE A 35 -5.56 3.10 -2.31
N PHE A 36 -5.54 3.63 -3.51
CA PHE A 36 -6.73 4.09 -4.19
C PHE A 36 -6.92 3.29 -5.47
N SER A 37 -8.03 2.61 -5.58
CA SER A 37 -8.35 1.78 -6.75
C SER A 37 -9.84 1.88 -7.05
N ARG A 38 -10.17 1.74 -8.33
CA ARG A 38 -11.57 1.69 -8.75
C ARG A 38 -12.26 0.41 -8.32
N ASP A 39 -11.48 -0.63 -8.09
CA ASP A 39 -12.01 -1.93 -7.67
C ASP A 39 -11.87 -2.04 -6.15
N GLU A 40 -12.94 -1.67 -5.45
CA GLU A 40 -12.95 -1.67 -3.99
C GLU A 40 -12.78 -3.07 -3.41
N LYS A 41 -13.29 -4.07 -4.11
CA LYS A 41 -13.17 -5.45 -3.66
C LYS A 41 -11.71 -5.90 -3.63
N LYS A 42 -10.97 -5.62 -4.70
CA LYS A 42 -9.55 -5.95 -4.77
C LYS A 42 -8.75 -5.16 -3.76
N GLN A 43 -9.14 -3.91 -3.53
CA GLN A 43 -8.50 -3.06 -2.55
C GLN A 43 -8.65 -3.65 -1.16
N GLU A 44 -9.83 -4.12 -0.81
CA GLU A 44 -10.07 -4.75 0.49
C GLU A 44 -9.32 -6.07 0.61
N GLU A 45 -9.34 -6.89 -0.44
CA GLU A 45 -8.58 -8.14 -0.46
C GLU A 45 -7.10 -7.91 -0.21
N LEU A 46 -6.57 -6.85 -0.78
CA LEU A 46 -5.17 -6.49 -0.62
C LEU A 46 -4.85 -6.14 0.83
N ARG A 47 -5.73 -5.37 1.47
CA ARG A 47 -5.57 -5.04 2.88
C ARG A 47 -5.58 -6.27 3.76
N MET A 48 -6.47 -7.19 3.48
CA MET A 48 -6.58 -8.44 4.24
C MET A 48 -5.38 -9.34 4.01
N HIS A 49 -4.86 -9.36 2.78
CA HIS A 49 -3.71 -10.18 2.43
C HIS A 49 -2.46 -9.74 3.19
N TYR A 50 -2.20 -8.45 3.23
CA TYR A 50 -1.00 -7.94 3.89
C TYR A 50 -1.17 -7.76 5.40
N ASP A 51 -2.38 -7.47 5.83
CA ASP A 51 -2.71 -7.32 7.26
C ASP A 51 -1.66 -6.48 8.01
N ASN A 52 -1.34 -5.33 7.47
CA ASN A 52 -0.31 -4.47 8.00
C ASN A 52 -0.93 -3.15 8.47
N PRO A 53 -0.64 -2.70 9.71
CA PRO A 53 -1.24 -1.46 10.23
C PRO A 53 -0.86 -0.20 9.45
N LYS A 54 0.22 -0.23 8.69
CA LYS A 54 0.60 0.91 7.84
C LYS A 54 -0.35 1.06 6.65
N LEU A 55 -1.00 -0.02 6.24
CA LEU A 55 -1.85 -0.04 5.07
C LEU A 55 -3.26 0.40 5.43
N LYS A 56 -3.72 1.46 4.82
CA LYS A 56 -5.04 2.04 5.05
C LYS A 56 -5.97 1.92 3.85
#